data_18a5dfebd532821a70b9d3b9ccb82764
#
_entry.id   18a5dfebd532821a70b9d3b9ccb82764
#
_cell.length_a   1.000
_cell.length_b   1.000
_cell.length_c   1.000
_cell.angle_alpha   90.00
_cell.angle_beta   90.00
_cell.angle_gamma   90.00
#
_symmetry.space_group_name_H-M   'P 1'
#
loop_
_entity.id
_entity.type
_entity.pdbx_description
1 polymer ?
#
loop_
_entity_poly.entity_id
_entity_poly.type
_entity_poly.pdbx_seq_one_letter_code
_entity_poly.pdbx_strand_id
1 'polypeptide(L)'
;MSFAFAQEAIRLSRGQRTLILDGTLNGMGKGAGNLNIELIVDYLNRKMGYHYDFDLLLDVIDEYVYEVKKEHPWGYSIPSMMAGVFKSHPNNIIYLTEKFRLSTKDIRYILSLLDEKKRQSYDYDLIERLYVEYNASKVDDSTSIASLKDIFQNRPVLVLAPGGSIQKHAGVVDKYIAEKKPVVISVNFRHPQSSLLFFGSPKRYEQFAEEREGIQTIVTSNTKDTKNDDIVIDYSRVIECGWKYFDNSSVMLLHLLRRCNVHEIAIAGIDGFEVGGANYFKDDLTYKRNQDEYALVNKELREMFINYRKGLGAQDSVHFIVPSQFADVFEYGKN
;
A
#
# COMPACT_ATOMS: atom_id res chain seq x y z
N MET A 1 -13.31 22.77 -15.39
CA MET A 1 -14.57 23.47 -15.05
C MET A 1 -14.35 24.95 -14.73
N SER A 2 -13.25 25.35 -14.06
CA SER A 2 -12.95 26.76 -13.73
C SER A 2 -12.91 27.69 -14.94
N PHE A 3 -12.32 27.23 -16.05
CA PHE A 3 -12.28 28.02 -17.30
C PHE A 3 -13.68 28.26 -17.88
N ALA A 4 -14.52 27.22 -18.00
CA ALA A 4 -15.89 27.36 -18.47
C ALA A 4 -16.75 28.26 -17.56
N PHE A 5 -16.53 28.16 -16.23
CA PHE A 5 -17.17 29.05 -15.27
C PHE A 5 -16.76 30.51 -15.47
N ALA A 6 -15.46 30.78 -15.65
CA ALA A 6 -14.96 32.11 -15.92
C ALA A 6 -15.52 32.71 -17.22
N GLN A 7 -15.56 31.92 -18.31
CA GLN A 7 -16.18 32.32 -19.59
C GLN A 7 -17.67 32.68 -19.40
N GLU A 8 -18.40 31.88 -18.66
CA GLU A 8 -19.83 32.11 -18.43
C GLU A 8 -20.05 33.33 -17.53
N ALA A 9 -19.23 33.54 -16.52
CA ALA A 9 -19.28 34.74 -15.67
C ALA A 9 -19.05 36.02 -16.50
N ILE A 10 -18.04 36.00 -17.39
CA ILE A 10 -17.79 37.11 -18.33
C ILE A 10 -19.03 37.35 -19.22
N ARG A 11 -19.57 36.30 -19.82
CA ARG A 11 -20.74 36.38 -20.70
C ARG A 11 -21.98 36.95 -19.99
N LEU A 12 -22.24 36.52 -18.77
CA LEU A 12 -23.39 36.95 -17.98
C LEU A 12 -23.23 38.38 -17.44
N SER A 13 -22.03 38.83 -17.17
CA SER A 13 -21.77 40.22 -16.71
C SER A 13 -22.14 41.27 -17.76
N ARG A 14 -22.05 40.92 -19.05
CA ARG A 14 -22.35 41.78 -20.20
C ARG A 14 -21.74 43.18 -20.11
N GLY A 15 -20.60 43.32 -19.46
CA GLY A 15 -19.96 44.62 -19.19
C GLY A 15 -20.67 45.52 -18.18
N GLN A 16 -21.71 45.02 -17.52
CA GLN A 16 -22.49 45.79 -16.52
C GLN A 16 -21.79 45.93 -15.16
N ARG A 17 -20.75 45.13 -14.92
CA ARG A 17 -19.95 45.17 -13.71
C ARG A 17 -18.52 44.79 -14.00
N THR A 18 -17.60 45.27 -13.17
CA THR A 18 -16.20 44.81 -13.17
C THR A 18 -16.14 43.43 -12.61
N LEU A 19 -15.46 42.54 -13.33
CA LEU A 19 -15.12 41.20 -12.86
C LEU A 19 -13.64 41.12 -12.54
N ILE A 20 -13.32 40.58 -11.39
CA ILE A 20 -11.96 40.20 -11.03
C ILE A 20 -11.93 38.68 -11.05
N LEU A 21 -11.01 38.12 -11.82
CA LEU A 21 -10.84 36.69 -11.97
C LEU A 21 -9.48 36.29 -11.38
N ASP A 22 -9.53 35.52 -10.32
CA ASP A 22 -8.33 34.93 -9.74
C ASP A 22 -8.00 33.63 -10.47
N GLY A 23 -6.74 33.46 -10.82
CA GLY A 23 -6.21 32.27 -11.46
C GLY A 23 -4.75 32.06 -11.10
N THR A 24 -4.17 31.00 -11.60
CA THR A 24 -2.77 30.66 -11.38
C THR A 24 -2.13 30.16 -12.68
N LEU A 25 -0.83 30.35 -12.83
CA LEU A 25 -0.08 29.83 -13.96
C LEU A 25 -0.16 28.30 -13.97
N ASN A 26 -0.46 27.74 -15.13
CA ASN A 26 -0.66 26.30 -15.35
C ASN A 26 -1.69 25.67 -14.38
N GLY A 27 -2.65 26.48 -13.87
CA GLY A 27 -3.67 26.02 -12.94
C GLY A 27 -3.13 25.53 -11.59
N MET A 28 -1.96 25.98 -11.15
CA MET A 28 -1.33 25.56 -9.90
C MET A 28 -2.30 25.70 -8.73
N GLY A 29 -2.50 24.59 -7.98
CA GLY A 29 -3.40 24.58 -6.82
C GLY A 29 -3.80 23.17 -6.40
N LYS A 30 -4.41 23.09 -5.22
CA LYS A 30 -4.87 21.80 -4.67
C LYS A 30 -6.01 21.19 -5.50
N GLY A 31 -6.07 19.87 -5.51
CA GLY A 31 -7.14 19.13 -6.18
C GLY A 31 -7.02 19.20 -7.69
N ALA A 32 -8.14 19.48 -8.38
CA ALA A 32 -8.19 19.52 -9.84
C ALA A 32 -7.54 20.77 -10.46
N GLY A 33 -6.96 21.64 -9.66
CA GLY A 33 -6.31 22.88 -10.07
C GLY A 33 -7.24 24.08 -10.08
N ASN A 34 -6.63 25.25 -10.19
CA ASN A 34 -7.31 26.55 -10.30
C ASN A 34 -7.63 26.92 -11.75
N LEU A 35 -8.13 28.12 -11.96
CA LEU A 35 -8.26 28.72 -13.30
C LEU A 35 -6.87 28.95 -13.88
N ASN A 36 -6.61 28.38 -15.04
CA ASN A 36 -5.39 28.62 -15.80
C ASN A 36 -5.36 30.02 -16.35
N ILE A 37 -4.46 30.88 -15.88
CA ILE A 37 -4.33 32.28 -16.33
C ILE A 37 -4.06 32.34 -17.81
N GLU A 38 -3.17 31.50 -18.34
CA GLU A 38 -2.83 31.46 -19.76
C GLU A 38 -4.06 31.20 -20.64
N LEU A 39 -4.97 30.32 -20.22
CA LEU A 39 -6.18 30.03 -21.00
C LEU A 39 -7.17 31.19 -20.97
N ILE A 40 -7.36 31.84 -19.82
CA ILE A 40 -8.29 32.96 -19.75
C ILE A 40 -7.73 34.20 -20.43
N VAL A 41 -6.43 34.43 -20.39
CA VAL A 41 -5.76 35.53 -21.10
C VAL A 41 -5.89 35.35 -22.62
N ASP A 42 -5.65 34.15 -23.16
CA ASP A 42 -5.88 33.85 -24.56
C ASP A 42 -7.35 34.13 -24.97
N TYR A 43 -8.30 33.68 -24.17
CA TYR A 43 -9.71 33.96 -24.38
C TYR A 43 -10.03 35.46 -24.39
N LEU A 44 -9.51 36.22 -23.42
CA LEU A 44 -9.72 37.66 -23.32
C LEU A 44 -9.09 38.38 -24.51
N ASN A 45 -7.88 38.04 -24.94
CA ASN A 45 -7.24 38.62 -26.11
C ASN A 45 -8.03 38.34 -27.38
N ARG A 46 -8.40 37.09 -27.62
CA ARG A 46 -9.07 36.70 -28.89
C ARG A 46 -10.54 37.09 -28.99
N LYS A 47 -11.25 37.09 -27.88
CA LYS A 47 -12.72 37.24 -27.88
C LYS A 47 -13.19 38.59 -27.35
N MET A 48 -12.37 39.24 -26.53
CA MET A 48 -12.76 40.47 -25.83
C MET A 48 -11.89 41.66 -26.22
N GLY A 49 -10.90 41.49 -27.11
CA GLY A 49 -10.06 42.56 -27.61
C GLY A 49 -9.04 43.10 -26.60
N TYR A 50 -8.69 42.33 -25.57
CA TYR A 50 -7.58 42.67 -24.69
C TYR A 50 -6.25 42.37 -25.36
N HIS A 51 -5.16 42.93 -24.81
CA HIS A 51 -3.80 42.83 -25.35
C HIS A 51 -2.82 42.49 -24.23
N TYR A 52 -3.13 41.45 -23.46
CA TYR A 52 -2.19 40.90 -22.47
C TYR A 52 -1.02 40.22 -23.19
N ASP A 53 0.17 40.34 -22.62
CA ASP A 53 1.35 39.64 -23.12
C ASP A 53 1.25 38.14 -22.85
N PHE A 54 0.83 37.43 -23.87
CA PHE A 54 0.59 35.98 -23.76
C PHE A 54 1.91 35.19 -23.84
N ASP A 55 2.87 35.64 -24.64
CA ASP A 55 4.14 34.96 -24.83
C ASP A 55 4.96 34.99 -23.53
N LEU A 56 5.00 36.13 -22.85
CA LEU A 56 5.64 36.24 -21.53
C LEU A 56 5.05 35.26 -20.51
N LEU A 57 3.73 35.05 -20.52
CA LEU A 57 3.12 34.06 -19.62
C LEU A 57 3.58 32.63 -19.92
N LEU A 58 3.71 32.28 -21.20
CA LEU A 58 4.18 30.95 -21.61
C LEU A 58 5.65 30.74 -21.26
N ASP A 59 6.49 31.76 -21.45
CA ASP A 59 7.91 31.70 -21.09
C ASP A 59 8.09 31.45 -19.57
N VAL A 60 7.34 32.17 -18.73
CA VAL A 60 7.37 31.97 -17.29
C VAL A 60 6.87 30.57 -16.89
N ILE A 61 5.87 30.04 -17.57
CA ILE A 61 5.38 28.68 -17.31
C ILE A 61 6.45 27.66 -17.64
N ASP A 62 7.09 27.81 -18.81
CA ASP A 62 8.10 26.86 -19.29
C ASP A 62 9.36 26.88 -18.40
N GLU A 63 9.84 28.08 -18.06
CA GLU A 63 11.10 28.25 -17.34
C GLU A 63 11.00 27.88 -15.85
N TYR A 64 9.88 28.21 -15.20
CA TYR A 64 9.76 28.08 -13.73
C TYR A 64 8.67 27.11 -13.28
N VAL A 65 7.47 27.20 -13.86
CA VAL A 65 6.30 26.51 -13.33
C VAL A 65 6.36 25.02 -13.59
N TYR A 66 6.89 24.60 -14.74
CA TYR A 66 7.04 23.18 -15.06
C TYR A 66 8.03 22.47 -14.15
N GLU A 67 9.10 23.10 -13.71
CA GLU A 67 10.03 22.49 -12.77
C GLU A 67 9.36 22.25 -11.42
N VAL A 68 8.62 23.22 -10.90
CA VAL A 68 7.85 23.07 -9.67
C VAL A 68 6.79 21.95 -9.80
N LYS A 69 6.16 21.85 -10.97
CA LYS A 69 5.13 20.83 -11.23
C LYS A 69 5.67 19.39 -11.28
N LYS A 70 6.92 19.21 -11.68
CA LYS A 70 7.59 17.90 -11.65
C LYS A 70 7.76 17.39 -10.24
N GLU A 71 8.11 18.27 -9.31
CA GLU A 71 8.30 17.94 -7.90
C GLU A 71 6.95 17.87 -7.15
N HIS A 72 6.03 18.78 -7.46
CA HIS A 72 4.74 18.92 -6.81
C HIS A 72 3.60 18.90 -7.83
N PRO A 73 3.18 17.73 -8.32
CA PRO A 73 2.18 17.62 -9.36
C PRO A 73 0.81 18.15 -8.91
N TRP A 74 0.16 18.93 -9.77
CA TRP A 74 -1.22 19.41 -9.60
C TRP A 74 -2.01 19.28 -10.89
N GLY A 75 -3.31 19.54 -10.79
CA GLY A 75 -4.24 19.51 -11.91
C GLY A 75 -5.20 18.33 -11.86
N TYR A 76 -5.83 18.05 -12.98
CA TYR A 76 -6.78 16.96 -13.06
C TYR A 76 -6.11 15.61 -12.76
N SER A 77 -6.69 14.89 -11.82
CA SER A 77 -6.37 13.49 -11.52
C SER A 77 -7.63 12.75 -11.11
N ILE A 78 -7.64 11.44 -11.23
CA ILE A 78 -8.78 10.62 -10.80
C ILE A 78 -9.09 10.83 -9.30
N PRO A 79 -8.10 10.81 -8.38
CA PRO A 79 -8.35 11.12 -6.97
C PRO A 79 -8.97 12.51 -6.75
N SER A 80 -8.49 13.53 -7.46
CA SER A 80 -9.02 14.90 -7.33
C SER A 80 -10.47 15.00 -7.84
N MET A 81 -10.79 14.34 -8.94
CA MET A 81 -12.15 14.27 -9.46
C MET A 81 -13.09 13.55 -8.48
N MET A 82 -12.65 12.41 -7.94
CA MET A 82 -13.40 11.65 -6.95
C MET A 82 -13.65 12.47 -5.68
N ALA A 83 -12.65 13.24 -5.21
CA ALA A 83 -12.80 14.11 -4.05
C ALA A 83 -13.93 15.13 -4.25
N GLY A 84 -14.02 15.75 -5.44
CA GLY A 84 -15.10 16.64 -5.79
C GLY A 84 -16.47 15.96 -5.84
N VAL A 85 -16.56 14.80 -6.50
CA VAL A 85 -17.81 14.03 -6.66
C VAL A 85 -18.34 13.54 -5.30
N PHE A 86 -17.46 13.07 -4.44
CA PHE A 86 -17.84 12.50 -3.14
C PHE A 86 -17.86 13.53 -2.00
N LYS A 87 -17.61 14.81 -2.32
CA LYS A 87 -17.50 15.90 -1.34
C LYS A 87 -16.56 15.54 -0.19
N SER A 88 -15.41 15.00 -0.53
CA SER A 88 -14.40 14.52 0.42
C SER A 88 -13.13 15.34 0.32
N HIS A 89 -12.39 15.42 1.42
CA HIS A 89 -11.03 15.96 1.36
C HIS A 89 -10.16 15.10 0.42
N PRO A 90 -9.37 15.70 -0.50
CA PRO A 90 -8.57 14.95 -1.46
C PRO A 90 -7.65 13.90 -0.82
N ASN A 91 -7.07 14.21 0.35
CA ASN A 91 -6.16 13.29 1.04
C ASN A 91 -6.82 11.97 1.45
N ASN A 92 -8.12 11.95 1.75
CA ASN A 92 -8.83 10.71 2.04
C ASN A 92 -8.83 9.77 0.83
N ILE A 93 -9.04 10.34 -0.37
CA ILE A 93 -9.05 9.58 -1.62
C ILE A 93 -7.63 9.11 -1.97
N ILE A 94 -6.66 10.02 -1.90
CA ILE A 94 -5.24 9.72 -2.20
C ILE A 94 -4.76 8.59 -1.30
N TYR A 95 -5.02 8.69 0.00
CA TYR A 95 -4.63 7.67 0.97
C TYR A 95 -5.21 6.29 0.64
N LEU A 96 -6.51 6.21 0.35
CA LEU A 96 -7.18 4.96 -0.01
C LEU A 96 -6.72 4.42 -1.38
N THR A 97 -6.42 5.30 -2.33
CA THR A 97 -5.98 4.90 -3.67
C THR A 97 -4.53 4.43 -3.66
N GLU A 98 -3.63 5.17 -3.02
CA GLU A 98 -2.19 4.90 -3.07
C GLU A 98 -1.78 3.81 -2.10
N LYS A 99 -2.25 3.88 -0.85
CA LYS A 99 -1.88 2.91 0.18
C LYS A 99 -2.54 1.56 -0.07
N PHE A 100 -3.85 1.54 -0.30
CA PHE A 100 -4.62 0.30 -0.37
C PHE A 100 -5.00 -0.12 -1.79
N ARG A 101 -4.81 0.73 -2.78
CA ARG A 101 -5.14 0.49 -4.19
C ARG A 101 -6.58 0.01 -4.39
N LEU A 102 -7.49 0.61 -3.64
CA LEU A 102 -8.90 0.26 -3.68
C LEU A 102 -9.54 0.69 -4.99
N SER A 103 -10.57 -0.04 -5.39
CA SER A 103 -11.44 0.37 -6.49
C SER A 103 -12.25 1.63 -6.12
N THR A 104 -12.66 2.39 -7.12
CA THR A 104 -13.55 3.55 -6.92
C THR A 104 -14.82 3.19 -6.12
N LYS A 105 -15.35 1.98 -6.33
CA LYS A 105 -16.53 1.48 -5.62
C LYS A 105 -16.24 1.31 -4.12
N ASP A 106 -15.11 0.72 -3.78
CA ASP A 106 -14.72 0.49 -2.39
C ASP A 106 -14.44 1.82 -1.68
N ILE A 107 -13.71 2.74 -2.34
CA ILE A 107 -13.45 4.09 -1.81
C ILE A 107 -14.77 4.82 -1.53
N ARG A 108 -15.72 4.79 -2.48
CA ARG A 108 -17.03 5.40 -2.29
C ARG A 108 -17.77 4.81 -1.09
N TYR A 109 -17.72 3.50 -0.93
CA TYR A 109 -18.36 2.85 0.20
C TYR A 109 -17.73 3.28 1.53
N ILE A 110 -16.41 3.24 1.66
CA ILE A 110 -15.70 3.66 2.87
C ILE A 110 -16.02 5.12 3.20
N LEU A 111 -16.00 6.01 2.21
CA LEU A 111 -16.36 7.41 2.42
C LEU A 111 -17.84 7.60 2.80
N SER A 112 -18.73 6.71 2.38
CA SER A 112 -20.14 6.77 2.77
C SER A 112 -20.39 6.44 4.24
N LEU A 113 -19.45 5.78 4.91
CA LEU A 113 -19.49 5.51 6.35
C LEU A 113 -19.19 6.77 7.18
N LEU A 114 -18.65 7.81 6.56
CA LEU A 114 -18.37 9.10 7.19
C LEU A 114 -19.54 10.06 7.02
N ASP A 115 -19.86 10.84 8.05
CA ASP A 115 -20.71 12.02 7.92
C ASP A 115 -20.02 13.09 7.04
N GLU A 116 -20.80 14.08 6.55
CA GLU A 116 -20.29 15.09 5.62
C GLU A 116 -19.12 15.90 6.22
N LYS A 117 -19.18 16.25 7.51
CA LYS A 117 -18.15 17.03 8.18
C LYS A 117 -16.83 16.26 8.28
N LYS A 118 -16.89 14.99 8.70
CA LYS A 118 -15.71 14.12 8.76
C LYS A 118 -15.13 13.83 7.37
N ARG A 119 -15.98 13.76 6.35
CA ARG A 119 -15.54 13.55 4.96
C ARG A 119 -14.78 14.75 4.40
N GLN A 120 -15.14 15.97 4.81
CA GLN A 120 -14.45 17.20 4.39
C GLN A 120 -13.14 17.48 5.12
N SER A 121 -12.88 16.82 6.25
CA SER A 121 -11.59 16.79 6.92
C SER A 121 -10.81 15.53 6.52
N TYR A 122 -9.54 15.44 6.91
CA TYR A 122 -8.81 14.17 6.82
C TYR A 122 -8.28 13.76 8.19
N ASP A 123 -8.41 12.47 8.45
CA ASP A 123 -7.94 11.80 9.65
C ASP A 123 -7.50 10.40 9.21
N TYR A 124 -6.20 10.21 9.07
CA TYR A 124 -5.65 8.97 8.55
C TYR A 124 -5.97 7.76 9.43
N ASP A 125 -5.97 7.94 10.74
CA ASP A 125 -6.28 6.86 11.68
C ASP A 125 -7.75 6.42 11.58
N LEU A 126 -8.65 7.38 11.37
CA LEU A 126 -10.05 7.08 11.13
C LEU A 126 -10.27 6.36 9.80
N ILE A 127 -9.65 6.85 8.73
CA ILE A 127 -9.74 6.22 7.38
C ILE A 127 -9.16 4.82 7.41
N GLU A 128 -8.04 4.61 8.10
CA GLU A 128 -7.43 3.30 8.25
C GLU A 128 -8.33 2.33 9.01
N ARG A 129 -8.92 2.76 10.12
CA ARG A 129 -9.91 1.95 10.86
C ARG A 129 -11.10 1.56 10.00
N LEU A 130 -11.65 2.51 9.23
CA LEU A 130 -12.78 2.22 8.33
C LEU A 130 -12.37 1.26 7.20
N TYR A 131 -11.15 1.37 6.69
CA TYR A 131 -10.62 0.41 5.73
C TYR A 131 -10.51 -0.99 6.34
N VAL A 132 -9.94 -1.10 7.53
CA VAL A 132 -9.83 -2.36 8.25
C VAL A 132 -11.22 -2.94 8.53
N GLU A 133 -12.16 -2.12 9.01
CA GLU A 133 -13.54 -2.52 9.27
C GLU A 133 -14.28 -2.97 8.00
N TYR A 134 -14.06 -2.27 6.89
CA TYR A 134 -14.60 -2.65 5.58
C TYR A 134 -14.08 -4.02 5.11
N ASN A 135 -12.79 -4.29 5.35
CA ASN A 135 -12.14 -5.56 5.01
C ASN A 135 -12.16 -6.57 6.17
N ALA A 136 -12.55 -6.17 7.37
CA ALA A 136 -12.91 -7.07 8.45
C ALA A 136 -14.18 -7.81 8.01
N SER A 137 -13.97 -8.67 7.04
CA SER A 137 -15.05 -9.51 6.59
C SER A 137 -15.45 -10.37 7.79
N LYS A 138 -16.73 -10.53 7.94
CA LYS A 138 -17.36 -11.48 8.86
C LYS A 138 -17.10 -12.92 8.37
N VAL A 139 -15.87 -13.22 7.97
CA VAL A 139 -15.45 -14.56 7.57
C VAL A 139 -15.14 -15.30 8.86
N ASP A 140 -15.91 -16.32 9.12
CA ASP A 140 -15.50 -17.32 10.10
C ASP A 140 -14.39 -18.18 9.50
N ASP A 141 -13.16 -17.92 9.90
CA ASP A 141 -11.98 -18.67 9.46
C ASP A 141 -11.64 -19.87 10.36
N SER A 142 -12.54 -20.28 11.24
CA SER A 142 -12.31 -21.37 12.20
C SER A 142 -11.93 -22.67 11.51
N THR A 143 -12.61 -23.03 10.42
CA THR A 143 -12.31 -24.23 9.63
C THR A 143 -10.96 -24.11 8.95
N SER A 144 -10.62 -22.95 8.39
CA SER A 144 -9.32 -22.67 7.77
C SER A 144 -8.17 -22.81 8.80
N ILE A 145 -8.36 -22.24 9.99
CA ILE A 145 -7.38 -22.37 11.09
C ILE A 145 -7.23 -23.83 11.54
N ALA A 146 -8.32 -24.58 11.66
CA ALA A 146 -8.25 -25.99 12.01
C ALA A 146 -7.46 -26.80 10.96
N SER A 147 -7.77 -26.62 9.68
CA SER A 147 -7.04 -27.24 8.57
C SER A 147 -5.54 -26.90 8.58
N LEU A 148 -5.19 -25.62 8.84
CA LEU A 148 -3.78 -25.20 8.94
C LEU A 148 -3.08 -25.83 10.14
N LYS A 149 -3.74 -25.98 11.29
CA LYS A 149 -3.19 -26.69 12.46
C LYS A 149 -2.88 -28.13 12.14
N ASP A 150 -3.75 -28.81 11.39
CA ASP A 150 -3.51 -30.19 10.94
C ASP A 150 -2.31 -30.27 9.97
N ILE A 151 -2.16 -29.30 9.07
CA ILE A 151 -1.01 -29.24 8.16
C ILE A 151 0.30 -29.03 8.93
N PHE A 152 0.30 -28.17 9.93
CA PHE A 152 1.52 -27.87 10.71
C PHE A 152 1.89 -29.00 11.67
N GLN A 153 0.95 -29.64 12.34
CA GLN A 153 1.13 -30.82 13.21
C GLN A 153 2.36 -30.75 14.14
N ASN A 154 2.57 -29.62 14.79
CA ASN A 154 3.74 -29.33 15.63
C ASN A 154 5.11 -29.40 14.89
N ARG A 155 5.11 -29.32 13.57
CA ARG A 155 6.34 -29.25 12.77
C ARG A 155 6.88 -27.82 12.77
N PRO A 156 8.21 -27.66 12.66
CA PRO A 156 8.77 -26.33 12.41
C PRO A 156 8.22 -25.72 11.11
N VAL A 157 8.06 -24.42 11.08
CA VAL A 157 7.68 -23.67 9.88
C VAL A 157 8.84 -22.81 9.41
N LEU A 158 9.17 -22.89 8.13
CA LEU A 158 10.10 -21.98 7.48
C LEU A 158 9.35 -20.95 6.64
N VAL A 159 9.45 -19.69 7.04
CA VAL A 159 8.92 -18.54 6.31
C VAL A 159 9.96 -18.05 5.32
N LEU A 160 9.65 -18.12 4.03
CA LEU A 160 10.47 -17.58 2.96
C LEU A 160 9.84 -16.30 2.42
N ALA A 161 10.52 -15.16 2.62
CA ALA A 161 10.15 -13.89 2.02
C ALA A 161 11.10 -13.58 0.83
N PRO A 162 10.71 -12.67 -0.09
CA PRO A 162 11.43 -12.51 -1.36
C PRO A 162 12.70 -11.64 -1.29
N GLY A 163 13.34 -11.51 -0.14
CA GLY A 163 14.60 -10.77 -0.02
C GLY A 163 15.78 -11.46 -0.69
N GLY A 164 16.80 -10.69 -1.04
CA GLY A 164 17.98 -11.18 -1.76
C GLY A 164 18.81 -12.21 -1.00
N SER A 165 18.70 -12.24 0.33
CA SER A 165 19.45 -13.20 1.17
C SER A 165 19.12 -14.65 0.88
N ILE A 166 17.89 -14.99 0.45
CA ILE A 166 17.54 -16.38 0.13
C ILE A 166 18.34 -16.94 -1.04
N GLN A 167 18.69 -16.12 -2.04
CA GLN A 167 19.55 -16.55 -3.15
C GLN A 167 21.02 -16.54 -2.74
N LYS A 168 21.47 -15.50 -2.05
CA LYS A 168 22.88 -15.38 -1.60
C LYS A 168 23.26 -16.52 -0.65
N HIS A 169 22.31 -17.03 0.14
CA HIS A 169 22.51 -18.08 1.14
C HIS A 169 21.67 -19.33 0.86
N ALA A 170 21.39 -19.63 -0.42
CA ALA A 170 20.55 -20.77 -0.81
C ALA A 170 21.00 -22.09 -0.15
N GLY A 171 22.29 -22.36 -0.07
CA GLY A 171 22.81 -23.55 0.60
C GLY A 171 22.46 -23.65 2.10
N VAL A 172 22.29 -22.51 2.79
CA VAL A 172 21.85 -22.50 4.20
C VAL A 172 20.38 -22.87 4.29
N VAL A 173 19.56 -22.31 3.37
CA VAL A 173 18.13 -22.60 3.28
C VAL A 173 17.90 -24.06 2.95
N ASP A 174 18.59 -24.60 1.93
CA ASP A 174 18.49 -26.01 1.51
C ASP A 174 18.90 -26.96 2.64
N LYS A 175 20.01 -26.66 3.32
CA LYS A 175 20.46 -27.43 4.47
C LYS A 175 19.42 -27.45 5.59
N TYR A 176 18.87 -26.28 5.95
CA TYR A 176 17.83 -26.21 6.97
C TYR A 176 16.60 -27.05 6.62
N ILE A 177 16.14 -26.97 5.35
CA ILE A 177 15.00 -27.75 4.89
C ILE A 177 15.29 -29.26 4.97
N ALA A 178 16.49 -29.69 4.55
CA ALA A 178 16.87 -31.09 4.56
C ALA A 178 16.96 -31.67 6.00
N GLU A 179 17.52 -30.90 6.93
CA GLU A 179 17.74 -31.33 8.31
C GLU A 179 16.46 -31.26 9.16
N LYS A 180 15.71 -30.17 9.07
CA LYS A 180 14.54 -29.91 9.93
C LYS A 180 13.21 -30.36 9.36
N LYS A 181 13.14 -30.55 8.04
CA LYS A 181 11.92 -30.95 7.30
C LYS A 181 10.71 -30.08 7.67
N PRO A 182 10.86 -28.72 7.66
CA PRO A 182 9.81 -27.83 8.05
C PRO A 182 8.64 -27.82 7.05
N VAL A 183 7.52 -27.25 7.44
CA VAL A 183 6.53 -26.76 6.46
C VAL A 183 7.07 -25.46 5.87
N VAL A 184 7.33 -25.43 4.58
CA VAL A 184 7.90 -24.26 3.90
C VAL A 184 6.77 -23.39 3.34
N ILE A 185 6.69 -22.13 3.80
CA ILE A 185 5.68 -21.16 3.34
C ILE A 185 6.38 -19.99 2.68
N SER A 186 6.12 -19.76 1.41
CA SER A 186 6.62 -18.58 0.69
C SER A 186 5.59 -17.46 0.70
N VAL A 187 6.07 -16.24 0.94
CA VAL A 187 5.27 -15.01 1.03
C VAL A 187 5.33 -14.21 -0.26
N ASN A 188 4.20 -14.09 -0.96
CA ASN A 188 4.07 -13.32 -2.20
C ASN A 188 4.94 -13.79 -3.39
N PHE A 189 5.44 -15.01 -3.38
CA PHE A 189 6.15 -15.66 -4.48
C PHE A 189 6.18 -17.18 -4.27
N ARG A 190 6.61 -17.94 -5.26
CA ARG A 190 6.81 -19.39 -5.15
C ARG A 190 8.29 -19.74 -5.11
N HIS A 191 8.74 -20.39 -4.05
CA HIS A 191 10.02 -21.08 -4.00
C HIS A 191 9.84 -22.54 -4.45
N PRO A 192 10.81 -23.17 -5.13
CA PRO A 192 10.68 -24.57 -5.59
C PRO A 192 10.33 -25.57 -4.51
N GLN A 193 10.78 -25.34 -3.28
CA GLN A 193 10.55 -26.22 -2.12
C GLN A 193 9.35 -25.78 -1.25
N SER A 194 8.51 -24.83 -1.72
CA SER A 194 7.34 -24.40 -0.97
C SER A 194 6.32 -25.50 -0.83
N SER A 195 5.84 -25.71 0.40
CA SER A 195 4.69 -26.56 0.70
C SER A 195 3.38 -25.76 0.58
N LEU A 196 3.42 -24.48 0.91
CA LEU A 196 2.30 -23.56 0.90
C LEU A 196 2.74 -22.19 0.38
N LEU A 197 1.80 -21.43 -0.19
CA LEU A 197 1.97 -20.03 -0.50
C LEU A 197 1.10 -19.18 0.44
N PHE A 198 1.58 -17.97 0.77
CA PHE A 198 0.82 -16.99 1.52
C PHE A 198 0.78 -15.65 0.78
N PHE A 199 -0.44 -15.13 0.59
CA PHE A 199 -0.67 -13.80 0.02
C PHE A 199 -1.53 -12.95 0.96
N GLY A 200 -0.91 -11.93 1.56
CA GLY A 200 -1.60 -10.91 2.35
C GLY A 200 -2.03 -9.69 1.52
N SER A 201 -1.66 -9.65 0.24
CA SER A 201 -1.94 -8.53 -0.67
C SER A 201 -2.74 -9.01 -1.88
N PRO A 202 -3.96 -8.48 -2.12
CA PRO A 202 -4.77 -8.80 -3.30
C PRO A 202 -4.00 -8.61 -4.61
N LYS A 203 -3.23 -7.52 -4.72
CA LYS A 203 -2.42 -7.25 -5.91
C LYS A 203 -1.38 -8.34 -6.17
N ARG A 204 -0.72 -8.82 -5.12
CA ARG A 204 0.29 -9.90 -5.27
C ARG A 204 -0.37 -11.22 -5.62
N TYR A 205 -1.52 -11.48 -5.04
CA TYR A 205 -2.31 -12.66 -5.38
C TYR A 205 -2.69 -12.69 -6.87
N GLU A 206 -3.12 -11.56 -7.45
CA GLU A 206 -3.40 -11.46 -8.89
C GLU A 206 -2.14 -11.56 -9.75
N GLN A 207 -1.07 -10.84 -9.37
CA GLN A 207 0.18 -10.78 -10.11
C GLN A 207 0.84 -12.16 -10.28
N PHE A 208 0.74 -13.03 -9.29
CA PHE A 208 1.37 -14.35 -9.28
C PHE A 208 0.37 -15.49 -9.51
N ALA A 209 -0.61 -15.27 -10.38
CA ALA A 209 -1.66 -16.26 -10.68
C ALA A 209 -1.09 -17.59 -11.19
N GLU A 210 -0.11 -17.57 -12.08
CA GLU A 210 0.52 -18.78 -12.66
C GLU A 210 1.35 -19.54 -11.60
N GLU A 211 2.05 -18.82 -10.72
CA GLU A 211 2.87 -19.43 -9.66
C GLU A 211 2.04 -20.19 -8.61
N ARG A 212 0.72 -19.93 -8.52
CA ARG A 212 -0.20 -20.59 -7.60
C ARG A 212 -0.77 -21.91 -8.12
N GLU A 213 -0.47 -22.29 -9.35
CA GLU A 213 -1.00 -23.54 -9.92
C GLU A 213 -0.39 -24.76 -9.25
N GLY A 214 -1.26 -25.70 -8.83
CA GLY A 214 -0.87 -26.98 -8.24
C GLY A 214 -0.22 -26.88 -6.85
N ILE A 215 -0.37 -25.74 -6.15
CA ILE A 215 0.08 -25.57 -4.78
C ILE A 215 -1.00 -24.90 -3.94
N GLN A 216 -1.22 -25.39 -2.73
CA GLN A 216 -2.20 -24.83 -1.82
C GLN A 216 -1.80 -23.43 -1.37
N THR A 217 -2.75 -22.51 -1.45
CA THR A 217 -2.51 -21.09 -1.19
C THR A 217 -3.35 -20.62 -0.01
N ILE A 218 -2.71 -19.87 0.88
CA ILE A 218 -3.35 -19.18 2.00
C ILE A 218 -3.52 -17.71 1.57
N VAL A 219 -4.72 -17.19 1.69
CA VAL A 219 -5.04 -15.81 1.31
C VAL A 219 -5.88 -15.12 2.38
N THR A 220 -5.74 -13.82 2.50
CA THR A 220 -6.53 -13.03 3.42
C THR A 220 -7.86 -12.59 2.80
N SER A 221 -8.89 -12.47 3.61
CA SER A 221 -10.29 -12.21 3.21
C SER A 221 -10.53 -10.86 2.51
N ASN A 222 -9.56 -9.93 2.52
CA ASN A 222 -9.58 -8.72 1.71
C ASN A 222 -9.27 -8.98 0.22
N THR A 223 -8.88 -10.21 -0.14
CA THR A 223 -8.70 -10.63 -1.53
C THR A 223 -10.04 -11.11 -2.09
N LYS A 224 -10.45 -10.53 -3.22
CA LYS A 224 -11.65 -10.93 -3.96
C LYS A 224 -11.28 -11.97 -5.02
N ASP A 225 -12.27 -12.72 -5.49
CA ASP A 225 -12.10 -13.71 -6.58
C ASP A 225 -11.01 -14.76 -6.28
N THR A 226 -11.03 -15.27 -5.04
CA THR A 226 -10.15 -16.37 -4.61
C THR A 226 -10.55 -17.68 -5.28
N LYS A 227 -9.60 -18.64 -5.43
CA LYS A 227 -9.91 -19.98 -5.93
C LYS A 227 -10.65 -20.81 -4.86
N ASN A 228 -11.42 -21.80 -5.29
CA ASN A 228 -12.20 -22.64 -4.37
C ASN A 228 -11.33 -23.48 -3.41
N ASP A 229 -10.09 -23.75 -3.79
CA ASP A 229 -9.12 -24.51 -3.00
C ASP A 229 -8.20 -23.63 -2.14
N ASP A 230 -8.33 -22.31 -2.22
CA ASP A 230 -7.59 -21.38 -1.36
C ASP A 230 -8.08 -21.45 0.08
N ILE A 231 -7.14 -21.42 1.02
CA ILE A 231 -7.43 -21.31 2.45
C ILE A 231 -7.60 -19.82 2.77
N VAL A 232 -8.84 -19.39 2.93
CA VAL A 232 -9.15 -17.99 3.26
C VAL A 232 -9.12 -17.79 4.77
N ILE A 233 -8.35 -16.78 5.21
CA ILE A 233 -8.26 -16.37 6.62
C ILE A 233 -8.76 -14.95 6.82
N ASP A 234 -9.27 -14.65 8.01
CA ASP A 234 -9.75 -13.30 8.35
C ASP A 234 -8.60 -12.31 8.40
N TYR A 235 -8.62 -11.33 7.47
CA TYR A 235 -7.63 -10.28 7.35
C TYR A 235 -7.47 -9.48 8.65
N SER A 236 -8.57 -9.14 9.33
CA SER A 236 -8.55 -8.32 10.53
C SER A 236 -7.84 -9.00 11.71
N ARG A 237 -7.76 -10.32 11.69
CA ARG A 237 -7.14 -11.11 12.76
C ARG A 237 -5.65 -11.37 12.58
N VAL A 238 -5.08 -10.92 11.48
CA VAL A 238 -3.65 -11.10 11.16
C VAL A 238 -2.91 -9.78 10.97
N ILE A 239 -3.62 -8.65 11.02
CA ILE A 239 -3.02 -7.32 11.01
C ILE A 239 -2.97 -6.72 12.41
N GLU A 240 -2.09 -5.74 12.58
CA GLU A 240 -1.99 -4.92 13.78
C GLU A 240 -1.82 -3.46 13.35
N CYS A 241 -2.85 -2.63 13.63
CA CYS A 241 -2.86 -1.21 13.24
C CYS A 241 -1.91 -0.37 14.12
N GLY A 242 -1.56 0.82 13.66
CA GLY A 242 -0.67 1.76 14.35
C GLY A 242 0.59 2.08 13.57
N TRP A 243 0.82 1.45 12.41
CA TRP A 243 1.93 1.70 11.50
C TRP A 243 1.42 1.95 10.08
N LYS A 244 2.16 2.75 9.31
CA LYS A 244 1.84 2.99 7.90
C LYS A 244 1.85 1.69 7.06
N TYR A 245 2.71 0.73 7.43
CA TYR A 245 2.89 -0.53 6.72
C TYR A 245 2.37 -1.73 7.53
N PHE A 246 1.29 -1.53 8.29
CA PHE A 246 0.66 -2.54 9.16
C PHE A 246 0.21 -3.82 8.45
N ASP A 247 0.01 -3.76 7.12
CA ASP A 247 -0.40 -4.86 6.25
C ASP A 247 0.80 -5.59 5.59
N ASN A 248 1.96 -5.57 6.26
CA ASN A 248 3.10 -6.32 5.76
C ASN A 248 2.83 -7.82 5.79
N SER A 249 2.84 -8.46 4.62
CA SER A 249 2.47 -9.87 4.47
C SER A 249 3.30 -10.84 5.31
N SER A 250 4.59 -10.54 5.54
CA SER A 250 5.43 -11.40 6.39
C SER A 250 5.02 -11.33 7.85
N VAL A 251 4.70 -10.15 8.36
CA VAL A 251 4.19 -9.96 9.73
C VAL A 251 2.80 -10.60 9.87
N MET A 252 1.94 -10.43 8.88
CA MET A 252 0.62 -11.06 8.85
C MET A 252 0.72 -12.60 8.93
N LEU A 253 1.69 -13.19 8.21
CA LEU A 253 1.93 -14.63 8.30
C LEU A 253 2.38 -15.04 9.70
N LEU A 254 3.25 -14.28 10.36
CA LEU A 254 3.65 -14.57 11.74
C LEU A 254 2.45 -14.57 12.69
N HIS A 255 1.54 -13.60 12.57
CA HIS A 255 0.30 -13.56 13.36
C HIS A 255 -0.59 -14.77 13.06
N LEU A 256 -0.69 -15.21 11.80
CA LEU A 256 -1.40 -16.43 11.43
C LEU A 256 -0.77 -17.66 12.09
N LEU A 257 0.54 -17.81 12.02
CA LEU A 257 1.26 -18.96 12.61
C LEU A 257 1.05 -19.03 14.12
N ARG A 258 1.02 -17.88 14.83
CA ARG A 258 0.65 -17.82 16.25
C ARG A 258 -0.77 -18.32 16.49
N ARG A 259 -1.75 -17.92 15.67
CA ARG A 259 -3.13 -18.41 15.75
C ARG A 259 -3.24 -19.93 15.51
N CYS A 260 -2.32 -20.46 14.74
CA CYS A 260 -2.24 -21.89 14.47
C CYS A 260 -1.42 -22.66 15.51
N ASN A 261 -0.93 -22.02 16.59
CA ASN A 261 -0.10 -22.61 17.63
C ASN A 261 1.22 -23.21 17.08
N VAL A 262 1.84 -22.53 16.11
CA VAL A 262 3.18 -22.89 15.62
C VAL A 262 4.22 -22.33 16.57
N HIS A 263 5.03 -23.18 17.17
CA HIS A 263 5.99 -22.80 18.22
C HIS A 263 7.43 -22.63 17.69
N GLU A 264 7.80 -23.26 16.58
CA GLU A 264 9.14 -23.13 15.99
C GLU A 264 9.01 -22.51 14.60
N ILE A 265 9.49 -21.26 14.46
CA ILE A 265 9.44 -20.49 13.24
C ILE A 265 10.85 -20.05 12.85
N ALA A 266 11.30 -20.50 11.68
CA ALA A 266 12.51 -20.02 11.03
C ALA A 266 12.13 -19.02 9.94
N ILE A 267 12.94 -17.98 9.75
CA ILE A 267 12.70 -16.91 8.79
C ILE A 267 13.91 -16.75 7.87
N ALA A 268 13.65 -16.61 6.56
CA ALA A 268 14.63 -16.20 5.58
C ALA A 268 14.04 -15.21 4.58
N GLY A 269 14.86 -14.29 4.07
CA GLY A 269 14.45 -13.34 3.04
C GLY A 269 13.67 -12.11 3.53
N ILE A 270 13.65 -11.85 4.85
CA ILE A 270 13.20 -10.56 5.37
C ILE A 270 14.48 -9.78 5.75
N ASP A 271 15.13 -9.20 4.75
CA ASP A 271 16.47 -8.64 4.88
C ASP A 271 16.46 -7.22 5.46
N GLY A 272 15.39 -6.48 5.26
CA GLY A 272 15.31 -5.04 5.34
C GLY A 272 15.49 -4.40 3.96
N PHE A 273 15.30 -3.10 3.87
CA PHE A 273 15.36 -2.34 2.63
C PHE A 273 16.54 -1.38 2.62
N GLU A 274 17.27 -1.33 1.49
CA GLU A 274 18.41 -0.44 1.28
C GLU A 274 18.20 0.40 0.01
N VAL A 275 18.67 1.65 0.06
CA VAL A 275 18.65 2.54 -1.09
C VAL A 275 19.65 2.04 -2.14
N GLY A 276 19.18 1.83 -3.37
CA GLY A 276 20.02 1.31 -4.46
C GLY A 276 20.38 -0.17 -4.34
N GLY A 277 19.90 -0.85 -3.29
CA GLY A 277 20.08 -2.29 -3.11
C GLY A 277 19.08 -3.13 -3.89
N ALA A 278 19.46 -4.38 -4.18
CA ALA A 278 18.52 -5.40 -4.67
C ALA A 278 17.65 -5.88 -3.51
N ASN A 279 16.63 -5.08 -3.13
CA ASN A 279 15.75 -5.36 -2.00
C ASN A 279 14.89 -6.62 -2.17
N TYR A 280 14.78 -7.09 -3.40
CA TYR A 280 14.11 -8.34 -3.75
C TYR A 280 14.96 -9.09 -4.78
N PHE A 281 14.86 -10.40 -4.78
CA PHE A 281 15.61 -11.22 -5.72
C PHE A 281 15.00 -11.24 -7.14
N LYS A 282 13.79 -10.76 -7.32
CA LYS A 282 13.11 -10.58 -8.61
C LYS A 282 12.68 -9.12 -8.78
N ASP A 283 12.91 -8.53 -9.93
CA ASP A 283 12.52 -7.15 -10.25
C ASP A 283 11.01 -6.92 -10.17
N ASP A 284 10.20 -7.91 -10.53
CA ASP A 284 8.72 -7.87 -10.47
C ASP A 284 8.17 -7.61 -9.06
N LEU A 285 8.98 -7.91 -8.04
CA LEU A 285 8.63 -7.70 -6.64
C LEU A 285 8.96 -6.30 -6.16
N THR A 286 9.77 -5.56 -6.92
CA THR A 286 10.35 -4.28 -6.49
C THR A 286 9.30 -3.16 -6.47
N TYR A 287 9.18 -2.48 -5.34
CA TYR A 287 8.55 -1.17 -5.22
C TYR A 287 9.64 -0.10 -5.24
N LYS A 288 9.55 0.84 -6.16
CA LYS A 288 10.42 2.03 -6.13
C LYS A 288 9.95 2.92 -4.98
N ARG A 289 10.84 3.15 -4.00
CA ARG A 289 10.65 4.05 -2.85
C ARG A 289 11.85 4.98 -2.75
N ASN A 290 11.63 6.16 -2.16
CA ASN A 290 12.74 7.06 -1.82
C ASN A 290 13.44 6.61 -0.53
N GLN A 291 14.52 7.26 -0.17
CA GLN A 291 15.35 6.92 0.99
C GLN A 291 14.57 6.99 2.31
N ASP A 292 13.78 8.03 2.49
CA ASP A 292 13.00 8.24 3.73
C ASP A 292 11.93 7.15 3.89
N GLU A 293 11.32 6.74 2.79
CA GLU A 293 10.33 5.64 2.80
C GLU A 293 10.96 4.31 3.17
N TYR A 294 12.18 3.99 2.68
CA TYR A 294 12.87 2.77 3.08
C TYR A 294 13.24 2.78 4.56
N ALA A 295 13.73 3.93 5.07
CA ALA A 295 14.03 4.09 6.49
C ALA A 295 12.79 3.89 7.37
N LEU A 296 11.65 4.48 6.96
CA LEU A 296 10.38 4.33 7.66
C LEU A 296 9.90 2.87 7.66
N VAL A 297 9.93 2.19 6.52
CA VAL A 297 9.53 0.77 6.43
C VAL A 297 10.36 -0.09 7.36
N ASN A 298 11.69 0.08 7.37
CA ASN A 298 12.58 -0.69 8.24
C ASN A 298 12.30 -0.41 9.71
N LYS A 299 12.09 0.85 10.08
CA LYS A 299 11.74 1.24 11.44
C LYS A 299 10.43 0.57 11.88
N GLU A 300 9.38 0.69 11.08
CA GLU A 300 8.07 0.13 11.40
C GLU A 300 8.09 -1.40 11.45
N LEU A 301 8.79 -2.07 10.52
CA LEU A 301 8.97 -3.52 10.56
C LEU A 301 9.66 -3.98 11.84
N ARG A 302 10.72 -3.26 12.27
CA ARG A 302 11.39 -3.56 13.53
C ARG A 302 10.44 -3.41 14.73
N GLU A 303 9.65 -2.35 14.77
CA GLU A 303 8.65 -2.13 15.83
C GLU A 303 7.59 -3.22 15.85
N MET A 304 7.05 -3.63 14.68
CA MET A 304 6.10 -4.73 14.56
C MET A 304 6.70 -6.06 15.03
N PHE A 305 7.95 -6.37 14.69
CA PHE A 305 8.63 -7.56 15.19
C PHE A 305 8.86 -7.52 16.71
N ILE A 306 9.25 -6.37 17.25
CA ILE A 306 9.36 -6.18 18.71
C ILE A 306 8.01 -6.43 19.39
N ASN A 307 6.94 -5.92 18.79
CA ASN A 307 5.59 -6.10 19.32
C ASN A 307 5.14 -7.57 19.22
N TYR A 308 5.37 -8.20 18.07
CA TYR A 308 5.13 -9.64 17.89
C TYR A 308 5.88 -10.48 18.93
N ARG A 309 7.17 -10.18 19.19
CA ARG A 309 7.99 -10.89 20.19
C ARG A 309 7.41 -10.83 21.60
N LYS A 310 6.86 -9.68 22.01
CA LYS A 310 6.23 -9.53 23.34
C LYS A 310 5.11 -10.53 23.63
N GLY A 311 4.48 -11.07 22.59
CA GLY A 311 3.42 -12.05 22.71
C GLY A 311 3.90 -13.51 22.59
N LEU A 312 5.21 -13.78 22.51
CA LEU A 312 5.75 -15.14 22.47
C LEU A 312 5.79 -15.74 23.88
N GLY A 313 5.39 -17.00 23.99
CA GLY A 313 5.50 -17.81 25.18
C GLY A 313 6.89 -18.45 25.34
N ALA A 314 7.13 -19.09 26.48
CA ALA A 314 8.40 -19.76 26.76
C ALA A 314 8.73 -20.93 25.80
N GLN A 315 7.70 -21.52 25.19
CA GLN A 315 7.84 -22.60 24.21
C GLN A 315 8.07 -22.10 22.78
N ASP A 316 7.93 -20.79 22.53
CA ASP A 316 7.99 -20.25 21.19
C ASP A 316 9.44 -19.89 20.82
N SER A 317 9.85 -20.30 19.64
CA SER A 317 11.15 -20.00 19.06
C SER A 317 10.97 -19.37 17.68
N VAL A 318 11.44 -18.14 17.54
CA VAL A 318 11.49 -17.43 16.24
C VAL A 318 12.92 -17.01 15.99
N HIS A 319 13.47 -17.35 14.84
CA HIS A 319 14.85 -17.01 14.51
C HIS A 319 15.07 -16.84 13.00
N PHE A 320 16.04 -16.03 12.63
CA PHE A 320 16.48 -15.89 11.25
C PHE A 320 17.57 -16.92 10.94
N ILE A 321 17.48 -17.62 9.82
CA ILE A 321 18.49 -18.57 9.38
C ILE A 321 19.48 -17.99 8.38
N VAL A 322 19.21 -16.81 7.85
CA VAL A 322 20.08 -16.03 6.96
C VAL A 322 20.20 -14.59 7.49
N PRO A 323 21.21 -13.81 7.09
CA PRO A 323 21.39 -12.45 7.56
C PRO A 323 20.16 -11.56 7.33
N SER A 324 19.80 -10.78 8.35
CA SER A 324 18.68 -9.82 8.34
C SER A 324 18.99 -8.64 9.26
N GLN A 325 18.52 -7.45 8.89
CA GLN A 325 18.59 -6.27 9.76
C GLN A 325 17.76 -6.42 11.05
N PHE A 326 16.93 -7.46 11.14
CA PHE A 326 15.98 -7.68 12.24
C PHE A 326 16.32 -8.88 13.10
N ALA A 327 17.42 -9.59 12.81
CA ALA A 327 17.78 -10.84 13.50
C ALA A 327 17.92 -10.64 15.01
N ASP A 328 18.53 -9.53 15.42
CA ASP A 328 18.74 -9.15 16.82
C ASP A 328 17.44 -9.02 17.62
N VAL A 329 16.33 -8.73 16.97
CA VAL A 329 15.03 -8.61 17.65
C VAL A 329 14.61 -9.91 18.32
N PHE A 330 14.96 -11.07 17.75
CA PHE A 330 14.61 -12.39 18.29
C PHE A 330 15.75 -13.09 19.02
N GLU A 331 16.96 -12.52 19.00
CA GLU A 331 18.13 -13.07 19.72
C GLU A 331 18.17 -12.65 21.20
N TYR A 332 17.58 -11.52 21.57
CA TYR A 332 17.46 -11.04 22.94
C TYR A 332 16.41 -11.83 23.74
N GLY A 333 16.86 -12.85 24.49
CA GLY A 333 16.00 -13.64 25.39
C GLY A 333 16.51 -15.03 25.76
N LYS A 334 17.76 -15.36 25.39
CA LYS A 334 18.44 -16.61 25.81
C LYS A 334 19.38 -16.40 27.00
N ASN A 335 19.02 -15.50 27.92
CA ASN A 335 19.70 -15.37 29.22
C ASN A 335 18.73 -15.74 30.34
#